data_a78c6bdee732421b9143a7f02009f28b
#
_entry.id   a78c6bdee732421b9143a7f02009f28b
#
_cell.length_a   1.000
_cell.length_b   1.000
_cell.length_c   1.000
_cell.angle_alpha   90.00
_cell.angle_beta   90.00
_cell.angle_gamma   90.00
#
_symmetry.space_group_name_H-M   'P 1'
#
loop_
_entity.id
_entity.type
_entity.pdbx_description
1 polymer ?
#
loop_
_entity_poly.entity_id
_entity_poly.type
_entity_poly.pdbx_seq_one_letter_code
_entity_poly.pdbx_strand_id
1 'polypeptide(L)'
;MSDIVWVLAAVAAVEAVGLATLWVLLTRARREADELRSRVDTRQQLITGGREAVKTMWETASLIRKQGFGAAVRSSIEELADWAEVERPDLARLTRDGNVVILFSDIEESTALNERMGDRAWVRLLERHDKLVRELVDEHSGHVVKSQGDGFMVAFAHPEQAVGCSVAVQRAFASQARRMSPNTIRVRIGIHMGKSVRRGDDLFGRNVAMAARVAAQADGGEVLISEPVREAVGDVAVGPPREVELKGFRGTHRLYPVDLAA
;
A
#
# COMPACT_ATOMS: atom_id res chain seq x y z
N MET A 1 -37.07 -34.51 43.33
CA MET A 1 -36.21 -34.89 42.17
C MET A 1 -36.89 -34.64 40.82
N SER A 2 -38.21 -34.67 40.73
CA SER A 2 -38.98 -34.45 39.49
C SER A 2 -38.85 -33.01 38.92
N ASP A 3 -38.90 -31.98 39.77
CA ASP A 3 -38.99 -30.58 39.33
C ASP A 3 -37.69 -30.04 38.71
N ILE A 4 -36.53 -30.52 39.19
CA ILE A 4 -35.23 -30.13 38.63
C ILE A 4 -35.06 -30.67 37.21
N VAL A 5 -35.57 -31.86 36.91
CA VAL A 5 -35.51 -32.46 35.56
C VAL A 5 -36.34 -31.66 34.58
N TRP A 6 -37.52 -31.17 34.97
CA TRP A 6 -38.38 -30.34 34.11
C TRP A 6 -37.77 -28.96 33.86
N VAL A 7 -37.12 -28.37 34.86
CA VAL A 7 -36.43 -27.10 34.68
C VAL A 7 -35.24 -27.25 33.70
N LEU A 8 -34.43 -28.28 33.84
CA LEU A 8 -33.32 -28.54 32.91
C LEU A 8 -33.80 -28.84 31.51
N ALA A 9 -34.88 -29.58 31.34
CA ALA A 9 -35.50 -29.84 30.04
C ALA A 9 -36.03 -28.54 29.37
N ALA A 10 -36.63 -27.65 30.14
CA ALA A 10 -37.09 -26.35 29.64
C ALA A 10 -35.94 -25.45 29.21
N VAL A 11 -34.86 -25.40 29.98
CA VAL A 11 -33.65 -24.65 29.61
C VAL A 11 -33.04 -25.19 28.31
N ALA A 12 -32.86 -26.49 28.19
CA ALA A 12 -32.33 -27.15 27.00
C ALA A 12 -33.22 -26.89 25.74
N ALA A 13 -34.55 -26.88 25.93
CA ALA A 13 -35.46 -26.54 24.82
C ALA A 13 -35.32 -25.09 24.37
N VAL A 14 -35.15 -24.12 25.26
CA VAL A 14 -34.94 -22.72 24.94
C VAL A 14 -33.61 -22.53 24.20
N GLU A 15 -32.55 -23.17 24.67
CA GLU A 15 -31.24 -23.12 23.98
C GLU A 15 -31.30 -23.75 22.58
N ALA A 16 -31.98 -24.86 22.40
CA ALA A 16 -32.16 -25.52 21.11
C ALA A 16 -32.95 -24.62 20.11
N VAL A 17 -33.98 -23.94 20.58
CA VAL A 17 -34.75 -22.96 19.76
C VAL A 17 -33.88 -21.76 19.42
N GLY A 18 -33.06 -21.27 20.37
CA GLY A 18 -32.10 -20.20 20.13
C GLY A 18 -31.06 -20.55 19.06
N LEU A 19 -30.47 -21.73 19.12
CA LEU A 19 -29.52 -22.23 18.12
C LEU A 19 -30.18 -22.46 16.78
N ALA A 20 -31.41 -22.99 16.72
CA ALA A 20 -32.14 -23.18 15.46
C ALA A 20 -32.47 -21.83 14.77
N THR A 21 -32.91 -20.82 15.53
CA THR A 21 -33.17 -19.49 15.03
C THR A 21 -31.89 -18.80 14.49
N LEU A 22 -30.80 -18.93 15.24
CA LEU A 22 -29.50 -18.40 14.80
C LEU A 22 -29.01 -19.08 13.52
N TRP A 23 -29.17 -20.38 13.42
CA TRP A 23 -28.81 -21.15 12.22
C TRP A 23 -29.65 -20.75 11.00
N VAL A 24 -30.97 -20.54 11.17
CA VAL A 24 -31.85 -20.05 10.12
C VAL A 24 -31.48 -18.62 9.65
N LEU A 25 -31.16 -17.74 10.60
CA LEU A 25 -30.71 -16.38 10.27
C LEU A 25 -29.37 -16.39 9.52
N LEU A 26 -28.43 -17.23 9.95
CA LEU A 26 -27.13 -17.39 9.27
C LEU A 26 -27.28 -17.96 7.86
N THR A 27 -28.16 -18.94 7.66
CA THR A 27 -28.40 -19.50 6.32
C THR A 27 -29.14 -18.54 5.39
N ARG A 28 -30.07 -17.72 5.92
CA ARG A 28 -30.69 -16.65 5.15
C ARG A 28 -29.69 -15.58 4.76
N ALA A 29 -28.87 -15.10 5.68
CA ALA A 29 -27.84 -14.11 5.39
C ALA A 29 -26.82 -14.61 4.35
N ARG A 30 -26.46 -15.90 4.40
CA ARG A 30 -25.60 -16.52 3.37
C ARG A 30 -26.27 -16.58 2.01
N ARG A 31 -27.55 -16.95 1.93
CA ARG A 31 -28.31 -17.00 0.66
C ARG A 31 -28.46 -15.62 0.04
N GLU A 32 -28.76 -14.58 0.84
CA GLU A 32 -28.80 -13.20 0.36
C GLU A 32 -27.44 -12.72 -0.14
N ALA A 33 -26.36 -13.09 0.53
CA ALA A 33 -24.99 -12.79 0.09
C ALA A 33 -24.65 -13.52 -1.21
N ASP A 34 -25.06 -14.76 -1.39
CA ASP A 34 -24.82 -15.55 -2.61
C ASP A 34 -25.71 -15.08 -3.78
N GLU A 35 -26.96 -14.68 -3.54
CA GLU A 35 -27.82 -14.04 -4.56
C GLU A 35 -27.29 -12.67 -5.01
N LEU A 36 -26.74 -11.89 -4.08
CA LEU A 36 -26.05 -10.64 -4.41
C LEU A 36 -24.77 -10.92 -5.22
N ARG A 37 -24.03 -11.96 -4.89
CA ARG A 37 -22.84 -12.40 -5.66
C ARG A 37 -23.23 -12.82 -7.08
N SER A 38 -24.27 -13.63 -7.26
CA SER A 38 -24.66 -14.12 -8.59
C SER A 38 -25.19 -13.02 -9.53
N ARG A 39 -25.80 -11.96 -9.00
CA ARG A 39 -26.22 -10.77 -9.78
C ARG A 39 -25.05 -9.87 -10.17
N VAL A 40 -23.95 -9.97 -9.48
CA VAL A 40 -22.73 -9.20 -9.71
C VAL A 40 -21.81 -9.86 -10.74
N ASP A 41 -21.77 -11.19 -10.83
CA ASP A 41 -20.89 -11.93 -11.74
C ASP A 41 -21.18 -11.68 -13.23
N THR A 42 -22.39 -11.32 -13.60
CA THR A 42 -22.76 -11.04 -15.00
C THR A 42 -22.33 -9.64 -15.49
N ARG A 43 -21.83 -8.77 -14.60
CA ARG A 43 -21.25 -7.44 -14.92
C ARG A 43 -19.76 -7.33 -14.64
N GLN A 44 -19.11 -8.40 -14.19
CA GLN A 44 -17.79 -8.37 -13.58
C GLN A 44 -16.60 -8.60 -14.52
N GLN A 45 -16.79 -8.79 -15.81
CA GLN A 45 -15.65 -8.88 -16.74
C GLN A 45 -15.05 -7.52 -17.18
N LEU A 46 -15.59 -6.38 -16.70
CA LEU A 46 -15.11 -5.05 -17.08
C LEU A 46 -14.64 -4.14 -15.94
N ILE A 47 -14.71 -4.57 -14.65
CA ILE A 47 -14.33 -3.70 -13.52
C ILE A 47 -13.59 -4.52 -12.43
N THR A 48 -12.49 -5.15 -12.76
CA THR A 48 -11.75 -5.98 -11.78
C THR A 48 -10.75 -5.20 -10.90
N GLY A 49 -10.57 -3.90 -11.14
CA GLY A 49 -9.60 -3.07 -10.38
C GLY A 49 -10.17 -2.21 -9.25
N GLY A 50 -11.47 -1.95 -9.23
CA GLY A 50 -12.06 -0.92 -8.33
C GLY A 50 -12.61 -1.42 -6.98
N ARG A 51 -12.81 -2.72 -6.80
CA ARG A 51 -13.53 -3.27 -5.62
C ARG A 51 -12.66 -3.59 -4.42
N GLU A 52 -11.40 -3.92 -4.62
CA GLU A 52 -10.48 -4.18 -3.50
C GLU A 52 -10.11 -2.86 -2.79
N ALA A 53 -9.95 -1.76 -3.54
CA ALA A 53 -9.68 -0.45 -2.98
C ALA A 53 -10.77 0.03 -1.99
N VAL A 54 -12.06 -0.23 -2.29
CA VAL A 54 -13.18 0.20 -1.43
C VAL A 54 -13.25 -0.60 -0.12
N LYS A 55 -12.90 -1.89 -0.14
CA LYS A 55 -12.92 -2.72 1.08
C LYS A 55 -11.79 -2.32 2.04
N THR A 56 -10.60 -2.03 1.49
CA THR A 56 -9.45 -1.58 2.26
C THR A 56 -9.68 -0.19 2.86
N MET A 57 -10.38 0.72 2.15
CA MET A 57 -10.75 2.04 2.68
C MET A 57 -11.65 1.95 3.91
N TRP A 58 -12.57 0.98 3.97
CA TRP A 58 -13.46 0.80 5.13
C TRP A 58 -12.73 0.26 6.37
N GLU A 59 -11.78 -0.64 6.17
CA GLU A 59 -10.93 -1.21 7.23
C GLU A 59 -9.96 -0.15 7.77
N THR A 60 -9.34 0.65 6.89
CA THR A 60 -8.45 1.75 7.29
C THR A 60 -9.19 2.85 8.05
N ALA A 61 -10.41 3.22 7.62
CA ALA A 61 -11.24 4.20 8.34
C ALA A 61 -11.65 3.71 9.75
N SER A 62 -11.80 2.40 9.95
CA SER A 62 -12.11 1.81 11.25
C SER A 62 -10.92 1.79 12.21
N LEU A 63 -9.70 1.68 11.69
CA LEU A 63 -8.44 1.72 12.46
C LEU A 63 -8.08 3.14 12.92
N ILE A 64 -8.32 4.15 12.07
CA ILE A 64 -8.08 5.56 12.39
C ILE A 64 -8.91 6.02 13.60
N ARG A 65 -10.15 5.52 13.72
CA ARG A 65 -11.03 5.85 14.85
C ARG A 65 -10.54 5.25 16.18
N LYS A 66 -9.70 4.19 16.14
CA LYS A 66 -9.23 3.48 17.35
C LYS A 66 -7.82 3.83 17.79
N GLN A 67 -6.92 4.32 16.92
CA GLN A 67 -5.49 4.43 17.22
C GLN A 67 -4.82 5.78 16.91
N GLY A 68 -5.55 6.77 16.37
CA GLY A 68 -5.00 8.11 16.10
C GLY A 68 -4.24 8.22 14.76
N PHE A 69 -4.25 9.43 14.19
CA PHE A 69 -3.82 9.79 12.84
C PHE A 69 -2.37 9.39 12.46
N GLY A 70 -1.45 9.47 13.41
CA GLY A 70 -0.03 9.12 13.17
C GLY A 70 0.26 7.62 13.03
N ALA A 71 -0.64 6.75 13.51
CA ALA A 71 -0.50 5.31 13.41
C ALA A 71 -1.01 4.77 12.06
N ALA A 72 -2.07 5.38 11.50
CA ALA A 72 -2.68 4.95 10.24
C ALA A 72 -1.78 5.21 9.02
N VAL A 73 -1.07 6.34 9.01
CA VAL A 73 -0.10 6.67 7.94
C VAL A 73 1.10 5.71 7.96
N ARG A 74 1.49 5.22 9.13
CA ARG A 74 2.54 4.20 9.25
C ARG A 74 2.06 2.80 8.87
N SER A 75 0.78 2.47 9.12
CA SER A 75 0.23 1.15 8.81
C SER A 75 0.13 0.89 7.31
N SER A 76 -0.19 1.90 6.47
CA SER A 76 -0.27 1.73 5.01
C SER A 76 1.07 1.27 4.40
N ILE A 77 2.21 1.80 4.89
CA ILE A 77 3.54 1.37 4.43
C ILE A 77 3.97 0.06 5.12
N GLU A 78 3.56 -0.15 6.38
CA GLU A 78 3.85 -1.40 7.11
C GLU A 78 3.05 -2.58 6.55
N GLU A 79 1.79 -2.38 6.17
CA GLU A 79 0.94 -3.40 5.55
C GLU A 79 1.37 -3.76 4.12
N LEU A 80 1.92 -2.81 3.34
CA LEU A 80 2.54 -3.10 2.04
C LEU A 80 3.72 -4.08 2.15
N ALA A 81 4.38 -4.14 3.29
CA ALA A 81 5.46 -5.07 3.55
C ALA A 81 4.99 -6.48 3.93
N ASP A 82 3.73 -6.66 4.34
CA ASP A 82 3.20 -7.92 4.88
C ASP A 82 2.26 -8.70 3.93
N TRP A 83 1.92 -8.15 2.75
CA TRP A 83 0.94 -8.77 1.84
C TRP A 83 1.54 -9.71 0.79
N ALA A 84 0.85 -10.81 0.53
CA ALA A 84 1.30 -11.95 -0.26
C ALA A 84 0.44 -12.26 -1.51
N GLU A 85 1.13 -12.78 -2.52
CA GLU A 85 0.75 -13.74 -3.57
C GLU A 85 -0.18 -13.31 -4.71
N VAL A 86 0.43 -12.96 -5.87
CA VAL A 86 -0.06 -13.23 -7.24
C VAL A 86 1.15 -13.36 -8.18
N GLU A 87 1.22 -14.41 -9.00
CA GLU A 87 2.36 -14.72 -9.88
C GLU A 87 2.43 -13.85 -11.15
N ARG A 88 3.60 -13.25 -11.45
CA ARG A 88 3.94 -12.62 -12.74
C ARG A 88 5.41 -12.82 -13.12
N PRO A 89 5.73 -13.10 -14.43
CA PRO A 89 7.04 -13.59 -14.86
C PRO A 89 8.22 -12.60 -14.80
N ASP A 90 7.96 -11.28 -14.72
CA ASP A 90 8.98 -10.26 -14.96
C ASP A 90 9.93 -10.01 -13.80
N LEU A 91 9.48 -10.24 -12.56
CA LEU A 91 10.28 -10.04 -11.35
C LEU A 91 11.51 -10.98 -11.30
N ALA A 92 11.43 -12.14 -11.96
CA ALA A 92 12.54 -13.09 -12.02
C ALA A 92 13.77 -12.55 -12.75
N ARG A 93 13.59 -11.62 -13.69
CA ARG A 93 14.68 -11.00 -14.46
C ARG A 93 15.42 -9.93 -13.68
N LEU A 94 14.69 -9.21 -12.79
CA LEU A 94 15.22 -8.09 -12.02
C LEU A 94 16.09 -8.53 -10.83
N THR A 95 16.01 -9.81 -10.43
CA THR A 95 16.66 -10.32 -9.20
C THR A 95 17.70 -11.41 -9.48
N ARG A 96 18.38 -11.37 -10.64
CA ARG A 96 19.30 -12.45 -11.08
C ARG A 96 20.40 -12.77 -10.08
N ASP A 97 20.94 -11.76 -9.41
CA ASP A 97 21.98 -11.85 -8.38
C ASP A 97 21.43 -11.75 -6.95
N GLY A 98 20.11 -11.65 -6.81
CA GLY A 98 19.41 -11.43 -5.55
C GLY A 98 19.40 -9.99 -5.07
N ASN A 99 20.16 -9.08 -5.70
CA ASN A 99 20.08 -7.66 -5.42
C ASN A 99 18.89 -7.04 -6.19
N VAL A 100 18.16 -6.17 -5.53
CA VAL A 100 17.03 -5.45 -6.12
C VAL A 100 16.96 -4.06 -5.52
N VAL A 101 16.60 -3.09 -6.35
CA VAL A 101 16.29 -1.75 -5.89
C VAL A 101 14.78 -1.66 -5.66
N ILE A 102 14.40 -1.28 -4.47
CA ILE A 102 13.00 -1.22 -4.03
C ILE A 102 12.64 0.23 -3.79
N LEU A 103 11.59 0.67 -4.46
CA LEU A 103 10.98 1.97 -4.28
C LEU A 103 9.62 1.79 -3.61
N PHE A 104 9.37 2.54 -2.55
CA PHE A 104 8.03 2.77 -2.02
C PHE A 104 7.59 4.20 -2.28
N SER A 105 6.35 4.36 -2.69
CA SER A 105 5.70 5.67 -2.76
C SER A 105 4.35 5.66 -2.05
N ASP A 106 3.92 6.83 -1.58
CA ASP A 106 2.67 7.02 -0.86
C ASP A 106 2.23 8.49 -0.95
N ILE A 107 0.92 8.78 -0.91
CA ILE A 107 0.40 10.15 -0.92
C ILE A 107 0.41 10.69 0.52
N GLU A 108 1.08 11.82 0.73
CA GLU A 108 1.07 12.51 2.02
C GLU A 108 -0.34 12.94 2.39
N GLU A 109 -0.74 12.66 3.64
CA GLU A 109 -2.06 13.02 4.20
C GLU A 109 -3.26 12.55 3.34
N SER A 110 -3.15 11.39 2.70
CA SER A 110 -4.17 10.84 1.80
C SER A 110 -5.56 10.76 2.44
N THR A 111 -5.64 10.39 3.72
CA THR A 111 -6.90 10.33 4.47
C THR A 111 -7.55 11.71 4.61
N ALA A 112 -6.77 12.73 5.00
CA ALA A 112 -7.29 14.09 5.14
C ALA A 112 -7.68 14.68 3.77
N LEU A 113 -6.96 14.31 2.71
CA LEU A 113 -7.31 14.69 1.35
C LEU A 113 -8.62 14.04 0.91
N ASN A 114 -8.82 12.74 1.19
CA ASN A 114 -10.07 12.05 0.92
C ASN A 114 -11.26 12.68 1.67
N GLU A 115 -11.10 12.98 2.96
CA GLU A 115 -12.15 13.64 3.76
C GLU A 115 -12.56 14.99 3.17
N ARG A 116 -11.60 15.80 2.70
CA ARG A 116 -11.89 17.11 2.06
C ARG A 116 -12.57 16.99 0.72
N MET A 117 -12.18 16.01 -0.10
CA MET A 117 -12.67 15.86 -1.48
C MET A 117 -13.96 15.05 -1.58
N GLY A 118 -14.18 14.13 -0.64
CA GLY A 118 -15.20 13.10 -0.68
C GLY A 118 -14.82 11.91 -1.60
N ASP A 119 -15.39 10.76 -1.28
CA ASP A 119 -14.98 9.45 -1.84
C ASP A 119 -14.97 9.39 -3.37
N ARG A 120 -15.99 9.95 -4.02
CA ARG A 120 -16.08 9.91 -5.50
C ARG A 120 -14.98 10.71 -6.20
N ALA A 121 -14.58 11.85 -5.63
CA ALA A 121 -13.50 12.66 -6.17
C ALA A 121 -12.14 12.02 -5.86
N TRP A 122 -12.00 11.44 -4.67
CA TRP A 122 -10.84 10.69 -4.25
C TRP A 122 -10.55 9.50 -5.17
N VAL A 123 -11.53 8.65 -5.45
CA VAL A 123 -11.36 7.50 -6.36
C VAL A 123 -10.87 7.95 -7.74
N ARG A 124 -11.48 9.00 -8.34
CA ARG A 124 -11.01 9.52 -9.63
C ARG A 124 -9.59 10.10 -9.58
N LEU A 125 -9.20 10.61 -8.43
CA LEU A 125 -7.84 11.11 -8.23
C LEU A 125 -6.86 9.95 -8.13
N LEU A 126 -7.18 8.89 -7.39
CA LEU A 126 -6.39 7.67 -7.28
C LEU A 126 -6.23 6.98 -8.64
N GLU A 127 -7.28 6.87 -9.45
CA GLU A 127 -7.19 6.29 -10.80
C GLU A 127 -6.19 7.04 -11.69
N ARG A 128 -6.16 8.37 -11.62
CA ARG A 128 -5.18 9.17 -12.36
C ARG A 128 -3.77 9.06 -11.80
N HIS A 129 -3.65 9.01 -10.48
CA HIS A 129 -2.39 8.77 -9.79
C HIS A 129 -1.80 7.41 -10.18
N ASP A 130 -2.61 6.35 -10.09
CA ASP A 130 -2.22 4.97 -10.41
C ASP A 130 -1.74 4.86 -11.87
N LYS A 131 -2.52 5.42 -12.80
CA LYS A 131 -2.16 5.44 -14.22
C LYS A 131 -0.81 6.13 -14.45
N LEU A 132 -0.63 7.33 -13.92
CA LEU A 132 0.59 8.11 -14.10
C LEU A 132 1.82 7.40 -13.51
N VAL A 133 1.69 6.86 -12.29
CA VAL A 133 2.82 6.15 -11.65
C VAL A 133 3.19 4.91 -12.44
N ARG A 134 2.22 4.11 -12.92
CA ARG A 134 2.51 2.92 -13.73
C ARG A 134 3.18 3.27 -15.05
N GLU A 135 2.70 4.29 -15.76
CA GLU A 135 3.31 4.77 -17.01
C GLU A 135 4.78 5.15 -16.79
N LEU A 136 5.08 5.92 -15.74
CA LEU A 136 6.45 6.33 -15.43
C LEU A 136 7.33 5.18 -14.94
N VAL A 137 6.77 4.21 -14.21
CA VAL A 137 7.49 2.99 -13.82
C VAL A 137 7.89 2.18 -15.05
N ASP A 138 6.97 1.98 -16.00
CA ASP A 138 7.24 1.24 -17.24
C ASP A 138 8.28 1.96 -18.11
N GLU A 139 8.21 3.30 -18.26
CA GLU A 139 9.18 4.13 -18.99
C GLU A 139 10.60 4.00 -18.42
N HIS A 140 10.72 3.76 -17.10
CA HIS A 140 12.01 3.58 -16.43
C HIS A 140 12.39 2.11 -16.22
N SER A 141 11.75 1.18 -16.92
CA SER A 141 12.02 -0.26 -16.82
C SER A 141 11.85 -0.82 -15.39
N GLY A 142 10.93 -0.26 -14.62
CA GLY A 142 10.54 -0.74 -13.31
C GLY A 142 9.45 -1.81 -13.40
N HIS A 143 9.23 -2.51 -12.30
CA HIS A 143 8.14 -3.47 -12.16
C HIS A 143 7.33 -3.15 -10.91
N VAL A 144 6.02 -2.91 -11.08
CA VAL A 144 5.11 -2.73 -9.94
C VAL A 144 4.88 -4.09 -9.29
N VAL A 145 5.50 -4.31 -8.14
CA VAL A 145 5.35 -5.54 -7.36
C VAL A 145 3.96 -5.61 -6.76
N LYS A 146 3.53 -4.52 -6.13
CA LYS A 146 2.17 -4.36 -5.61
C LYS A 146 1.78 -2.90 -5.44
N SER A 147 0.48 -2.65 -5.45
CA SER A 147 -0.10 -1.36 -5.10
C SER A 147 -1.26 -1.58 -4.12
N GLN A 148 -1.37 -0.70 -3.12
CA GLN A 148 -2.44 -0.75 -2.14
C GLN A 148 -2.88 0.67 -1.80
N GLY A 149 -4.16 0.96 -2.07
CA GLY A 149 -4.68 2.31 -1.89
C GLY A 149 -3.94 3.31 -2.77
N ASP A 150 -3.21 4.22 -2.14
CA ASP A 150 -2.37 5.24 -2.77
C ASP A 150 -0.88 4.90 -2.79
N GLY A 151 -0.50 3.74 -2.20
CA GLY A 151 0.88 3.29 -2.10
C GLY A 151 1.31 2.34 -3.21
N PHE A 152 2.58 2.44 -3.62
CA PHE A 152 3.23 1.54 -4.57
C PHE A 152 4.48 0.94 -3.98
N MET A 153 4.68 -0.35 -4.25
CA MET A 153 5.96 -1.02 -4.14
C MET A 153 6.45 -1.37 -5.53
N VAL A 154 7.59 -0.84 -5.92
CA VAL A 154 8.17 -1.01 -7.25
C VAL A 154 9.59 -1.58 -7.13
N ALA A 155 9.93 -2.51 -8.01
CA ALA A 155 11.27 -3.09 -8.13
C ALA A 155 11.97 -2.60 -9.40
N PHE A 156 13.28 -2.35 -9.29
CA PHE A 156 14.14 -2.00 -10.40
C PHE A 156 15.42 -2.84 -10.38
N ALA A 157 16.03 -3.06 -11.54
CA ALA A 157 17.33 -3.73 -11.63
C ALA A 157 18.47 -2.78 -11.24
N HIS A 158 18.35 -1.49 -11.57
CA HIS A 158 19.40 -0.48 -11.39
C HIS A 158 18.93 0.71 -10.59
N PRO A 159 19.73 1.24 -9.67
CA PRO A 159 19.35 2.35 -8.81
C PRO A 159 19.11 3.66 -9.58
N GLU A 160 19.79 3.89 -10.70
CA GLU A 160 19.58 5.04 -11.56
C GLU A 160 18.18 5.07 -12.15
N GLN A 161 17.63 3.91 -12.52
CA GLN A 161 16.25 3.77 -13.02
C GLN A 161 15.23 4.15 -11.93
N ALA A 162 15.44 3.69 -10.71
CA ALA A 162 14.57 4.00 -9.58
C ALA A 162 14.59 5.50 -9.23
N VAL A 163 15.78 6.11 -9.22
CA VAL A 163 15.92 7.55 -8.97
C VAL A 163 15.32 8.35 -10.11
N GLY A 164 15.62 8.01 -11.37
CA GLY A 164 15.05 8.68 -12.56
C GLY A 164 13.51 8.62 -12.57
N CYS A 165 12.93 7.45 -12.29
CA CYS A 165 11.48 7.28 -12.13
C CYS A 165 10.93 8.19 -11.03
N SER A 166 11.58 8.22 -9.88
CA SER A 166 11.14 9.04 -8.74
C SER A 166 11.15 10.54 -9.05
N VAL A 167 12.18 11.02 -9.72
CA VAL A 167 12.29 12.41 -10.18
C VAL A 167 11.18 12.72 -11.19
N ALA A 168 10.93 11.83 -12.16
CA ALA A 168 9.86 11.98 -13.13
C ALA A 168 8.48 12.05 -12.47
N VAL A 169 8.20 11.17 -11.49
CA VAL A 169 6.97 11.19 -10.70
C VAL A 169 6.79 12.53 -9.98
N GLN A 170 7.81 13.00 -9.26
CA GLN A 170 7.72 14.26 -8.52
C GLN A 170 7.52 15.47 -9.46
N ARG A 171 8.23 15.51 -10.59
CA ARG A 171 8.07 16.57 -11.60
C ARG A 171 6.67 16.57 -12.23
N ALA A 172 6.11 15.37 -12.50
CA ALA A 172 4.77 15.25 -13.04
C ALA A 172 3.71 15.79 -12.07
N PHE A 173 3.77 15.43 -10.79
CA PHE A 173 2.85 15.93 -9.77
C PHE A 173 3.05 17.42 -9.48
N ALA A 174 4.29 17.93 -9.43
CA ALA A 174 4.58 19.35 -9.29
C ALA A 174 4.03 20.18 -10.47
N SER A 175 4.07 19.65 -11.70
CA SER A 175 3.50 20.31 -12.87
C SER A 175 1.97 20.36 -12.84
N GLN A 176 1.32 19.31 -12.34
CA GLN A 176 -0.13 19.26 -12.13
C GLN A 176 -0.56 20.23 -11.02
N ALA A 177 0.22 20.34 -9.94
CA ALA A 177 -0.02 21.26 -8.85
C ALA A 177 -0.15 22.72 -9.30
N ARG A 178 0.69 23.13 -10.24
CA ARG A 178 0.66 24.48 -10.81
C ARG A 178 -0.58 24.79 -11.64
N ARG A 179 -1.28 23.75 -12.11
CA ARG A 179 -2.46 23.85 -13.00
C ARG A 179 -3.78 23.66 -12.28
N MET A 180 -3.78 23.04 -11.11
CA MET A 180 -4.98 22.62 -10.38
C MET A 180 -4.98 23.22 -8.97
N SER A 181 -6.11 23.76 -8.59
CA SER A 181 -6.52 24.31 -7.30
C SER A 181 -6.37 23.32 -6.10
N PRO A 182 -6.69 23.67 -4.87
CA PRO A 182 -6.18 23.25 -3.56
C PRO A 182 -6.09 21.74 -3.25
N ASN A 183 -6.46 20.86 -4.18
CA ASN A 183 -6.40 19.41 -4.00
C ASN A 183 -5.16 18.79 -4.70
N THR A 184 -4.00 19.35 -4.45
CA THR A 184 -2.74 18.87 -5.03
C THR A 184 -2.23 17.66 -4.28
N ILE A 185 -1.89 16.59 -5.00
CA ILE A 185 -1.20 15.43 -4.46
C ILE A 185 0.26 15.80 -4.18
N ARG A 186 0.74 15.41 -3.02
CA ARG A 186 2.16 15.37 -2.66
C ARG A 186 2.55 13.94 -2.38
N VAL A 187 3.44 13.39 -3.19
CA VAL A 187 3.90 12.01 -3.07
C VAL A 187 5.23 12.00 -2.33
N ARG A 188 5.37 11.15 -1.32
CA ARG A 188 6.64 10.84 -0.67
C ARG A 188 7.20 9.56 -1.25
N ILE A 189 8.50 9.53 -1.51
CA ILE A 189 9.16 8.38 -2.14
C ILE A 189 10.42 8.02 -1.35
N GLY A 190 10.60 6.72 -1.11
CA GLY A 190 11.81 6.18 -0.50
C GLY A 190 12.40 5.04 -1.31
N ILE A 191 13.73 5.03 -1.47
CA ILE A 191 14.45 4.03 -2.27
C ILE A 191 15.54 3.38 -1.42
N HIS A 192 15.57 2.06 -1.44
CA HIS A 192 16.64 1.26 -0.85
C HIS A 192 17.00 0.11 -1.77
N MET A 193 18.25 -0.36 -1.71
CA MET A 193 18.70 -1.52 -2.45
C MET A 193 19.37 -2.56 -1.56
N GLY A 194 19.23 -3.81 -1.93
CA GLY A 194 19.86 -4.91 -1.23
C GLY A 194 19.26 -6.27 -1.60
N LYS A 195 19.83 -7.32 -1.01
CA LYS A 195 19.35 -8.69 -1.25
C LYS A 195 17.95 -8.89 -0.69
N SER A 196 17.03 -9.36 -1.53
CA SER A 196 15.67 -9.66 -1.16
C SER A 196 15.29 -11.07 -1.61
N VAL A 197 14.37 -11.70 -0.91
CA VAL A 197 13.87 -13.03 -1.24
C VAL A 197 12.63 -12.86 -2.10
N ARG A 198 12.64 -13.46 -3.28
CA ARG A 198 11.45 -13.55 -4.14
C ARG A 198 10.63 -14.78 -3.79
N ARG A 199 9.33 -14.62 -3.64
CA ARG A 199 8.36 -15.71 -3.50
C ARG A 199 7.15 -15.41 -4.39
N GLY A 200 7.00 -16.17 -5.47
CA GLY A 200 6.06 -15.82 -6.54
C GLY A 200 6.44 -14.49 -7.18
N ASP A 201 5.52 -13.55 -7.22
CA ASP A 201 5.70 -12.18 -7.72
C ASP A 201 5.87 -11.13 -6.64
N ASP A 202 6.15 -11.55 -5.42
CA ASP A 202 6.39 -10.65 -4.31
C ASP A 202 7.84 -10.74 -3.82
N LEU A 203 8.29 -9.67 -3.17
CA LEU A 203 9.59 -9.54 -2.56
C LEU A 203 9.46 -9.46 -1.04
N PHE A 204 10.32 -10.22 -0.36
CA PHE A 204 10.34 -10.29 1.10
C PHE A 204 11.74 -10.06 1.63
N GLY A 205 11.80 -9.66 2.88
CA GLY A 205 13.04 -9.59 3.61
C GLY A 205 13.30 -8.22 4.22
N ARG A 206 14.43 -8.16 4.92
CA ARG A 206 14.84 -6.97 5.68
C ARG A 206 14.97 -5.73 4.80
N ASN A 207 15.43 -5.89 3.54
CA ASN A 207 15.63 -4.75 2.63
C ASN A 207 14.31 -4.20 2.09
N VAL A 208 13.25 -5.02 1.95
CA VAL A 208 11.90 -4.54 1.67
C VAL A 208 11.40 -3.67 2.81
N ALA A 209 11.53 -4.16 4.05
CA ALA A 209 11.17 -3.38 5.23
C ALA A 209 12.00 -2.09 5.34
N MET A 210 13.30 -2.13 5.01
CA MET A 210 14.16 -0.93 5.01
C MET A 210 13.65 0.11 4.00
N ALA A 211 13.34 -0.28 2.77
CA ALA A 211 12.80 0.62 1.74
C ALA A 211 11.50 1.32 2.22
N ALA A 212 10.59 0.56 2.84
CA ALA A 212 9.38 1.11 3.43
C ALA A 212 9.67 2.11 4.55
N ARG A 213 10.69 1.86 5.40
CA ARG A 213 11.10 2.81 6.43
C ARG A 213 11.75 4.08 5.87
N VAL A 214 12.52 3.95 4.79
CA VAL A 214 13.08 5.12 4.08
C VAL A 214 11.95 6.00 3.55
N ALA A 215 10.94 5.41 2.88
CA ALA A 215 9.78 6.15 2.38
C ALA A 215 8.99 6.85 3.50
N ALA A 216 8.88 6.21 4.68
CA ALA A 216 8.19 6.79 5.83
C ALA A 216 8.92 8.01 6.44
N GLN A 217 10.18 8.26 6.10
CA GLN A 217 10.96 9.43 6.53
C GLN A 217 10.88 10.59 5.53
N ALA A 218 10.37 10.34 4.33
CA ALA A 218 10.22 11.38 3.32
C ALA A 218 9.00 12.27 3.60
N ASP A 219 9.13 13.54 3.29
CA ASP A 219 8.03 14.49 3.24
C ASP A 219 7.33 14.42 1.87
N GLY A 220 6.10 14.94 1.80
CA GLY A 220 5.39 15.03 0.51
C GLY A 220 6.14 15.90 -0.49
N GLY A 221 6.35 15.38 -1.69
CA GLY A 221 7.16 16.02 -2.73
C GLY A 221 8.64 15.69 -2.63
N GLU A 222 9.06 14.84 -1.69
CA GLU A 222 10.46 14.46 -1.48
C GLU A 222 10.77 13.05 -2.00
N VAL A 223 12.01 12.84 -2.39
CA VAL A 223 12.62 11.54 -2.66
C VAL A 223 13.78 11.33 -1.72
N LEU A 224 13.71 10.31 -0.87
CA LEU A 224 14.83 9.90 -0.01
C LEU A 224 15.46 8.62 -0.52
N ILE A 225 16.78 8.59 -0.57
CA ILE A 225 17.55 7.39 -0.89
C ILE A 225 18.42 6.98 0.30
N SER A 226 18.55 5.67 0.49
CA SER A 226 19.46 5.11 1.51
C SER A 226 20.92 5.18 1.07
N GLU A 227 21.84 5.03 2.01
CA GLU A 227 23.26 5.07 1.75
C GLU A 227 23.73 4.07 0.66
N PRO A 228 23.31 2.78 0.63
CA PRO A 228 23.66 1.88 -0.46
C PRO A 228 23.22 2.36 -1.85
N VAL A 229 22.04 3.02 -1.94
CA VAL A 229 21.60 3.61 -3.20
C VAL A 229 22.46 4.82 -3.55
N ARG A 230 22.78 5.69 -2.59
CA ARG A 230 23.65 6.86 -2.79
C ARG A 230 25.02 6.48 -3.31
N GLU A 231 25.62 5.40 -2.77
CA GLU A 231 26.93 4.89 -3.20
C GLU A 231 26.91 4.32 -4.63
N ALA A 232 25.75 3.79 -5.05
CA ALA A 232 25.60 3.15 -6.36
C ALA A 232 25.20 4.12 -7.49
N VAL A 233 24.55 5.26 -7.19
CA VAL A 233 24.06 6.22 -8.19
C VAL A 233 25.05 7.34 -8.50
N GLY A 234 26.19 7.16 -8.93
CA GLY A 234 27.17 8.12 -9.44
C GLY A 234 26.86 9.62 -9.22
N ASP A 235 26.58 10.34 -10.31
CA ASP A 235 26.45 11.82 -10.36
C ASP A 235 25.06 12.35 -9.97
N VAL A 236 24.22 11.58 -9.29
CA VAL A 236 22.93 12.08 -8.82
C VAL A 236 23.13 13.15 -7.75
N ALA A 237 22.61 14.35 -8.00
CA ALA A 237 22.65 15.45 -7.04
C ALA A 237 21.77 15.12 -5.83
N VAL A 238 22.34 15.23 -4.62
CA VAL A 238 21.64 15.00 -3.36
C VAL A 238 21.94 16.11 -2.37
N GLY A 239 21.00 16.41 -1.51
CA GLY A 239 21.19 17.30 -0.37
C GLY A 239 22.01 16.63 0.77
N PRO A 240 22.23 17.38 1.87
CA PRO A 240 22.92 16.87 3.05
C PRO A 240 22.18 15.66 3.63
N PRO A 241 22.92 14.64 4.11
CA PRO A 241 22.30 13.46 4.70
C PRO A 241 21.54 13.80 5.99
N ARG A 242 20.44 13.09 6.20
CA ARG A 242 19.71 13.07 7.46
C ARG A 242 20.08 11.80 8.22
N GLU A 243 20.47 11.95 9.46
CA GLU A 243 20.70 10.83 10.36
C GLU A 243 19.41 10.51 11.10
N VAL A 244 18.91 9.28 10.90
CA VAL A 244 17.61 8.84 11.43
C VAL A 244 17.70 7.47 12.08
N GLU A 245 16.91 7.23 13.12
CA GLU A 245 16.62 5.90 13.63
C GLU A 245 15.39 5.33 12.95
N LEU A 246 15.53 4.14 12.35
CA LEU A 246 14.44 3.47 11.64
C LEU A 246 13.84 2.38 12.51
N LYS A 247 12.51 2.39 12.67
CA LYS A 247 11.79 1.42 13.50
C LYS A 247 12.11 -0.02 13.06
N GLY A 248 12.56 -0.84 14.00
CA GLY A 248 12.93 -2.24 13.77
C GLY A 248 14.35 -2.46 13.23
N PHE A 249 15.12 -1.39 13.06
CA PHE A 249 16.54 -1.44 12.68
C PHE A 249 17.39 -0.85 13.78
N ARG A 250 18.57 -1.45 14.01
CA ARG A 250 19.50 -0.96 15.02
C ARG A 250 20.41 0.11 14.42
N GLY A 251 20.73 1.11 15.25
CA GLY A 251 21.67 2.18 14.91
C GLY A 251 21.05 3.29 14.08
N THR A 252 21.87 4.26 13.77
CA THR A 252 21.51 5.43 12.97
C THR A 252 21.78 5.13 11.50
N HIS A 253 20.87 5.58 10.63
CA HIS A 253 20.94 5.40 9.19
C HIS A 253 21.02 6.76 8.50
N ARG A 254 21.85 6.87 7.48
CA ARG A 254 21.94 8.07 6.65
C ARG A 254 21.01 7.97 5.46
N LEU A 255 20.13 8.96 5.32
CA LEU A 255 19.22 9.10 4.18
C LEU A 255 19.53 10.41 3.46
N TYR A 256 19.51 10.38 2.14
CA TYR A 256 19.90 11.49 1.30
C TYR A 256 18.69 11.97 0.49
N PRO A 257 18.27 13.23 0.63
CA PRO A 257 17.24 13.80 -0.24
C PRO A 257 17.82 14.02 -1.65
N VAL A 258 17.10 13.53 -2.65
CA VAL A 258 17.46 13.76 -4.07
C VAL A 258 17.10 15.18 -4.47
N ASP A 259 18.02 15.89 -5.14
CA ASP A 259 17.74 17.19 -5.69
C ASP A 259 16.87 17.06 -6.96
N LEU A 260 15.64 17.56 -6.89
CA LEU A 260 14.67 17.49 -7.99
C LEU A 260 14.86 18.63 -9.03
N ALA A 261 15.72 19.59 -8.74
CA ALA A 261 15.98 20.74 -9.60
C ALA A 261 17.19 20.53 -10.54
N ALA A 262 18.01 19.52 -10.25
CA ALA A 262 19.18 19.18 -11.04
C ALA A 262 18.86 18.54 -12.40
#